data_41acbdcaa3d1b678af8594ad3c8219c6
#
_entry.id   41acbdcaa3d1b678af8594ad3c8219c6
#
_cell.length_a   1.000
_cell.length_b   1.000
_cell.length_c   1.000
_cell.angle_alpha   90.00
_cell.angle_beta   90.00
_cell.angle_gamma   90.00
#
_symmetry.space_group_name_H-M   'P 1'
#
loop_
_entity.id
_entity.type
_entity.pdbx_description
1 polymer ?
#
loop_
_entity_poly.entity_id
_entity_poly.type
_entity_poly.pdbx_seq_one_letter_code
_entity_poly.pdbx_strand_id
1 'polypeptide(L)'
;MDVFLAALGHPSQTPGVLLDECLSISFFGDLGPVDMSLRSLAAQVARRVLGRYVASQKRFRAQIEGKFGLEIGGPSNAFGDSGELPLYRFLAGLDNCVFSVETIWEGRRAEGLTYSYHPNKAKGFNFVREATDLQGIADHTYDFVLSSHNLEHISNPLRALKEWTRVVKPGGAIIVLLPDYRRTFDHRRKPTPIEHMLEDYELARDERDLTHLEEILELHDLSRDPGGVSNEYFRQRSLRNFENRCLHHHVFDERNSRELFEAIGLTVQVLELVKPLHIAILALCPPFDA
;
A
#
# COMPACT_ATOMS: atom_id res chain seq x y z
N MET A 1 -12.00 -10.59 -40.11
CA MET A 1 -11.74 -9.15 -40.07
C MET A 1 -13.08 -8.54 -39.73
N ASP A 2 -13.10 -7.71 -38.67
CA ASP A 2 -14.31 -7.06 -38.18
C ASP A 2 -15.32 -7.92 -37.39
N VAL A 3 -15.04 -8.17 -36.11
CA VAL A 3 -15.98 -8.19 -34.95
C VAL A 3 -15.17 -8.29 -33.65
N PHE A 4 -14.33 -7.28 -33.29
CA PHE A 4 -13.65 -7.26 -32.00
C PHE A 4 -13.43 -5.82 -31.46
N LEU A 5 -14.44 -4.96 -31.65
CA LEU A 5 -14.35 -3.56 -31.18
C LEU A 5 -15.68 -3.07 -30.60
N ALA A 6 -16.22 -3.78 -29.60
CA ALA A 6 -17.38 -3.25 -28.87
C ALA A 6 -17.48 -3.86 -27.46
N ALA A 7 -16.47 -3.69 -26.61
CA ALA A 7 -16.57 -3.95 -25.17
C ALA A 7 -15.50 -3.21 -24.36
N LEU A 8 -15.17 -1.98 -24.75
CA LEU A 8 -14.40 -1.05 -23.92
C LEU A 8 -15.27 0.18 -23.63
N GLY A 9 -16.28 -0.02 -22.79
CA GLY A 9 -17.08 1.05 -22.23
C GLY A 9 -16.34 1.71 -21.07
N HIS A 10 -15.90 2.95 -21.33
CA HIS A 10 -15.47 4.01 -20.42
C HIS A 10 -14.46 3.71 -19.31
N PRO A 11 -13.23 4.18 -19.45
CA PRO A 11 -12.28 4.33 -18.36
C PRO A 11 -12.43 5.72 -17.73
N SER A 12 -13.23 5.86 -16.68
CA SER A 12 -13.15 7.06 -15.85
C SER A 12 -13.85 6.86 -14.50
N GLN A 13 -13.32 5.99 -13.67
CA GLN A 13 -13.50 6.10 -12.22
C GLN A 13 -12.43 5.24 -11.54
N THR A 14 -11.42 5.89 -10.99
CA THR A 14 -10.43 5.28 -10.11
C THR A 14 -11.12 4.78 -8.84
N PRO A 15 -10.84 3.55 -8.34
CA PRO A 15 -11.48 2.99 -7.14
C PRO A 15 -11.31 3.82 -5.86
N GLY A 16 -10.33 4.72 -5.82
CA GLY A 16 -10.10 5.64 -4.70
C GLY A 16 -11.14 6.76 -4.57
N VAL A 17 -11.85 7.09 -5.64
CA VAL A 17 -12.82 8.20 -5.66
C VAL A 17 -14.16 7.80 -5.04
N LEU A 18 -14.57 6.54 -5.16
CA LEU A 18 -15.87 6.06 -4.65
C LEU A 18 -15.98 6.01 -3.13
N LEU A 19 -14.86 5.85 -2.41
CA LEU A 19 -14.87 5.89 -0.94
C LEU A 19 -14.92 7.34 -0.39
N ASP A 20 -14.43 8.31 -1.14
CA ASP A 20 -14.51 9.73 -0.75
C ASP A 20 -15.89 10.34 -1.10
N GLU A 21 -16.56 9.89 -2.15
CA GLU A 21 -17.89 10.43 -2.53
C GLU A 21 -19.01 10.01 -1.56
N CYS A 22 -18.95 8.85 -0.92
CA CYS A 22 -19.95 8.45 0.08
C CYS A 22 -19.91 9.27 1.38
N LEU A 23 -18.86 10.06 1.62
CA LEU A 23 -18.72 10.89 2.82
C LEU A 23 -18.83 12.41 2.57
N SER A 24 -18.99 12.82 1.31
CA SER A 24 -19.22 14.23 0.96
C SER A 24 -20.70 14.65 1.01
N ILE A 25 -21.60 13.72 1.36
CA ILE A 25 -23.03 14.01 1.42
C ILE A 25 -23.39 14.69 2.75
N SER A 26 -23.59 16.02 2.67
CA SER A 26 -24.57 16.79 3.42
C SER A 26 -24.38 16.97 4.92
N PHE A 27 -23.30 17.64 5.32
CA PHE A 27 -23.30 18.35 6.61
C PHE A 27 -22.96 19.86 6.50
N PHE A 28 -22.64 20.36 5.31
CA PHE A 28 -22.43 21.78 5.10
C PHE A 28 -23.32 22.26 3.95
N GLY A 29 -24.55 22.67 4.30
CA GLY A 29 -25.34 23.51 3.43
C GLY A 29 -24.53 24.76 3.06
N ASP A 30 -24.77 25.26 1.86
CA ASP A 30 -24.29 26.47 1.17
C ASP A 30 -23.58 27.52 2.07
N LEU A 31 -22.36 27.24 2.47
CA LEU A 31 -21.44 28.19 3.06
C LEU A 31 -20.51 28.65 1.94
N GLY A 32 -20.52 29.95 1.65
CA GLY A 32 -19.71 30.62 0.63
C GLY A 32 -18.22 30.21 0.65
N PRO A 33 -17.32 30.81 -0.13
CA PRO A 33 -15.95 30.36 -0.33
C PRO A 33 -15.19 30.32 1.00
N VAL A 34 -15.26 29.17 1.66
CA VAL A 34 -14.50 28.88 2.89
C VAL A 34 -13.07 28.59 2.47
N ASP A 35 -12.12 29.29 3.09
CA ASP A 35 -10.70 29.14 2.91
C ASP A 35 -10.32 27.64 2.91
N MET A 36 -9.58 27.19 1.88
CA MET A 36 -9.12 25.81 1.73
C MET A 36 -8.35 25.30 2.97
N SER A 37 -7.70 26.18 3.73
CA SER A 37 -6.99 25.86 4.97
C SER A 37 -7.95 25.43 6.08
N LEU A 38 -9.10 26.08 6.20
CA LEU A 38 -10.13 25.75 7.21
C LEU A 38 -10.85 24.44 6.89
N ARG A 39 -11.10 24.15 5.61
CA ARG A 39 -11.67 22.85 5.19
C ARG A 39 -10.70 21.70 5.48
N SER A 40 -9.41 21.89 5.22
CA SER A 40 -8.36 20.90 5.53
C SER A 40 -8.26 20.64 7.04
N LEU A 41 -8.30 21.69 7.86
CA LEU A 41 -8.27 21.57 9.32
C LEU A 41 -9.51 20.86 9.86
N ALA A 42 -10.70 21.21 9.39
CA ALA A 42 -11.94 20.56 9.79
C ALA A 42 -11.95 19.07 9.41
N ALA A 43 -11.48 18.73 8.22
CA ALA A 43 -11.33 17.33 7.79
C ALA A 43 -10.35 16.55 8.68
N GLN A 44 -9.22 17.14 9.05
CA GLN A 44 -8.25 16.52 9.97
C GLN A 44 -8.84 16.28 11.37
N VAL A 45 -9.60 17.26 11.89
CA VAL A 45 -10.29 17.12 13.18
C VAL A 45 -11.34 16.03 13.12
N ALA A 46 -12.17 15.99 12.06
CA ALA A 46 -13.18 14.97 11.88
C ALA A 46 -12.56 13.55 11.79
N ARG A 47 -11.45 13.39 11.07
CA ARG A 47 -10.73 12.10 10.99
C ARG A 47 -10.19 11.66 12.34
N ARG A 48 -9.66 12.58 13.15
CA ARG A 48 -9.22 12.27 14.53
C ARG A 48 -10.38 11.78 15.39
N VAL A 49 -11.51 12.48 15.36
CA VAL A 49 -12.71 12.13 16.14
C VAL A 49 -13.27 10.77 15.70
N LEU A 50 -13.23 10.47 14.40
CA LEU A 50 -13.68 9.19 13.84
C LEU A 50 -12.66 8.04 13.98
N GLY A 51 -11.47 8.30 14.54
CA GLY A 51 -10.39 7.31 14.63
C GLY A 51 -9.79 6.93 13.27
N ARG A 52 -9.94 7.81 12.26
CA ARG A 52 -9.35 7.67 10.91
C ARG A 52 -8.04 8.44 10.80
N TYR A 53 -7.15 8.20 11.75
CA TYR A 53 -5.89 8.90 11.86
C TYR A 53 -4.93 8.11 12.72
N VAL A 54 -3.69 8.00 12.29
CA VAL A 54 -2.64 7.30 13.05
C VAL A 54 -2.31 8.11 14.30
N ALA A 55 -2.61 7.59 15.50
CA ALA A 55 -2.37 8.30 16.76
C ALA A 55 -0.88 8.58 16.99
N SER A 56 -0.04 7.63 16.59
CA SER A 56 1.43 7.72 16.69
C SER A 56 2.10 8.53 15.59
N GLN A 57 1.38 9.33 14.80
CA GLN A 57 1.90 10.07 13.63
C GLN A 57 3.21 10.80 13.90
N LYS A 58 3.39 11.39 15.09
CA LYS A 58 4.63 12.09 15.45
C LYS A 58 5.86 11.16 15.40
N ARG A 59 5.69 9.89 15.78
CA ARG A 59 6.77 8.89 15.74
C ARG A 59 7.14 8.55 14.31
N PHE A 60 6.15 8.34 13.43
CA PHE A 60 6.37 8.13 12.00
C PHE A 60 7.09 9.32 11.37
N ARG A 61 6.57 10.54 11.59
CA ARG A 61 7.17 11.77 11.07
C ARG A 61 8.63 11.92 11.49
N ALA A 62 8.95 11.67 12.75
CA ALA A 62 10.32 11.81 13.28
C ALA A 62 11.34 10.92 12.51
N GLN A 63 10.89 9.81 11.91
CA GLN A 63 11.77 8.93 11.14
C GLN A 63 12.02 9.40 9.71
N ILE A 64 11.17 10.27 9.14
CA ILE A 64 11.19 10.60 7.71
C ILE A 64 11.39 12.09 7.41
N GLU A 65 11.20 12.98 8.37
CA GLU A 65 11.23 14.42 8.14
C GLU A 65 12.58 14.89 7.62
N GLY A 66 12.57 15.60 6.48
CA GLY A 66 13.76 16.08 5.82
C GLY A 66 14.64 15.00 5.17
N LYS A 67 14.15 13.77 5.08
CA LYS A 67 14.87 12.62 4.53
C LYS A 67 14.38 12.23 3.14
N PHE A 68 15.14 11.36 2.47
CA PHE A 68 14.88 10.85 1.12
C PHE A 68 14.53 9.36 1.16
N GLY A 69 13.42 8.97 0.55
CA GLY A 69 12.90 7.60 0.62
C GLY A 69 12.52 6.98 -0.71
N LEU A 70 12.07 5.73 -0.61
CA LEU A 70 11.46 4.97 -1.70
C LEU A 70 10.03 4.58 -1.29
N GLU A 71 9.07 4.74 -2.18
CA GLU A 71 7.73 4.19 -2.01
C GLU A 71 7.55 2.99 -2.93
N ILE A 72 6.90 1.94 -2.43
CA ILE A 72 6.54 0.76 -3.19
C ILE A 72 5.04 0.84 -3.50
N GLY A 73 4.71 0.90 -4.80
CA GLY A 73 3.32 0.96 -5.28
C GLY A 73 2.63 2.31 -5.05
N GLY A 74 3.39 3.42 -5.04
CA GLY A 74 2.85 4.76 -4.81
C GLY A 74 2.39 5.50 -6.07
N PRO A 75 1.74 6.70 -5.88
CA PRO A 75 1.51 7.37 -4.60
C PRO A 75 0.26 6.88 -3.89
N SER A 76 0.34 6.71 -2.58
CA SER A 76 -0.81 6.35 -1.77
C SER A 76 -1.53 7.58 -1.22
N ASN A 77 -2.87 7.61 -1.35
CA ASN A 77 -3.69 8.64 -0.74
C ASN A 77 -3.55 8.70 0.79
N ALA A 78 -3.23 7.56 1.42
CA ALA A 78 -3.05 7.48 2.86
C ALA A 78 -1.88 8.33 3.38
N PHE A 79 -0.83 8.55 2.55
CA PHE A 79 0.32 9.38 2.88
C PHE A 79 0.18 10.83 2.43
N GLY A 80 -0.85 11.14 1.62
CA GLY A 80 -1.20 12.49 1.18
C GLY A 80 -1.71 13.37 2.32
N ASP A 81 -1.85 14.68 2.09
CA ASP A 81 -2.22 15.67 3.09
C ASP A 81 -3.55 15.40 3.79
N SER A 82 -4.49 14.76 3.11
CA SER A 82 -5.78 14.37 3.66
C SER A 82 -5.86 12.88 4.03
N GLY A 83 -4.76 12.14 3.99
CA GLY A 83 -4.70 10.72 4.34
C GLY A 83 -4.70 10.42 5.83
N GLU A 84 -4.72 9.14 6.18
CA GLU A 84 -4.69 8.64 7.55
C GLU A 84 -3.34 8.87 8.22
N LEU A 85 -2.24 8.89 7.43
CA LEU A 85 -0.87 9.11 7.85
C LEU A 85 -0.17 10.11 6.92
N PRO A 86 -0.49 11.41 6.97
CA PRO A 86 0.02 12.41 6.04
C PRO A 86 1.52 12.67 6.24
N LEU A 87 2.33 12.07 5.36
CA LEU A 87 3.80 12.10 5.43
C LEU A 87 4.44 12.91 4.31
N TYR A 88 3.91 12.92 3.10
CA TYR A 88 4.57 13.44 1.90
C TYR A 88 5.10 14.86 2.03
N ARG A 89 4.36 15.76 2.69
CA ARG A 89 4.77 17.16 2.87
C ARG A 89 6.08 17.32 3.65
N PHE A 90 6.44 16.34 4.49
CA PHE A 90 7.61 16.40 5.37
C PHE A 90 8.88 15.84 4.74
N LEU A 91 8.79 15.15 3.59
CA LEU A 91 9.92 14.49 2.94
C LEU A 91 10.85 15.50 2.25
N ALA A 92 12.15 15.21 2.18
CA ALA A 92 13.07 15.90 1.28
C ALA A 92 12.83 15.48 -0.16
N GLY A 93 12.58 14.19 -0.39
CA GLY A 93 12.26 13.61 -1.69
C GLY A 93 11.78 12.17 -1.56
N LEU A 94 11.20 11.65 -2.65
CA LEU A 94 10.66 10.31 -2.69
C LEU A 94 10.73 9.75 -4.11
N ASP A 95 11.39 8.62 -4.27
CA ASP A 95 11.32 7.79 -5.47
C ASP A 95 10.21 6.75 -5.33
N ASN A 96 9.89 6.07 -6.40
CA ASN A 96 8.85 5.05 -6.44
C ASN A 96 9.30 3.79 -7.16
N CYS A 97 8.70 2.66 -6.80
CA CYS A 97 8.86 1.40 -7.50
C CYS A 97 7.48 0.79 -7.79
N VAL A 98 7.22 0.47 -9.06
CA VAL A 98 6.02 -0.23 -9.53
C VAL A 98 6.44 -1.45 -10.34
N PHE A 99 5.63 -2.52 -10.31
CA PHE A 99 5.96 -3.77 -11.00
C PHE A 99 5.82 -3.67 -12.53
N SER A 100 5.05 -2.72 -13.04
CA SER A 100 4.77 -2.54 -14.47
C SER A 100 4.62 -1.07 -14.84
N VAL A 101 4.92 -0.75 -16.10
CA VAL A 101 4.64 0.58 -16.69
C VAL A 101 3.15 0.89 -16.78
N GLU A 102 2.31 -0.12 -16.74
CA GLU A 102 0.85 0.01 -16.75
C GLU A 102 0.26 -0.90 -15.68
N THR A 103 -0.46 -0.32 -14.74
CA THR A 103 -1.12 -1.05 -13.67
C THR A 103 -2.61 -0.71 -13.67
N ILE A 104 -3.44 -1.59 -13.14
CA ILE A 104 -4.88 -1.33 -12.99
C ILE A 104 -5.16 -0.27 -11.90
N TRP A 105 -4.17 -0.01 -11.04
CA TRP A 105 -4.30 0.89 -9.88
C TRP A 105 -3.99 2.34 -10.24
N GLU A 106 -2.96 2.55 -11.08
CA GLU A 106 -2.35 3.85 -11.28
C GLU A 106 -2.27 4.26 -12.76
N GLY A 107 -2.73 3.37 -13.67
CA GLY A 107 -2.62 3.57 -15.10
C GLY A 107 -1.17 3.51 -15.58
N ARG A 108 -0.82 4.32 -16.60
CA ARG A 108 0.50 4.26 -17.23
C ARG A 108 1.52 5.17 -16.54
N ARG A 109 2.62 4.58 -16.09
CA ARG A 109 3.76 5.28 -15.47
C ARG A 109 5.06 4.87 -16.12
N ALA A 110 5.73 5.83 -16.76
CA ALA A 110 7.02 5.59 -17.39
C ALA A 110 8.14 5.54 -16.34
N GLU A 111 9.18 4.73 -16.59
CA GLU A 111 10.42 4.77 -15.84
C GLU A 111 11.12 6.14 -16.04
N GLY A 112 11.76 6.67 -14.99
CA GLY A 112 12.45 7.95 -15.03
C GLY A 112 11.94 8.95 -13.99
N LEU A 113 12.32 10.23 -14.12
CA LEU A 113 11.89 11.33 -13.24
C LEU A 113 10.43 11.73 -13.48
N THR A 114 9.52 10.80 -13.25
CA THR A 114 8.09 10.92 -13.53
C THR A 114 7.22 10.87 -12.30
N TYR A 115 7.75 10.42 -11.16
CA TYR A 115 6.97 10.19 -9.96
C TYR A 115 6.56 11.48 -9.25
N SER A 116 5.26 11.75 -9.22
CA SER A 116 4.67 12.93 -8.58
C SER A 116 3.80 12.48 -7.41
N TYR A 117 4.27 12.67 -6.18
CA TYR A 117 3.60 12.27 -4.94
C TYR A 117 3.00 13.43 -4.16
N HIS A 118 3.45 14.66 -4.43
CA HIS A 118 2.92 15.85 -3.77
C HIS A 118 3.12 17.10 -4.64
N PRO A 119 2.12 18.02 -4.74
CA PRO A 119 2.16 19.16 -5.67
C PRO A 119 3.32 20.13 -5.42
N ASN A 120 3.79 20.24 -4.17
CA ASN A 120 4.84 21.17 -3.77
C ASN A 120 6.22 20.49 -3.62
N LYS A 121 6.41 19.30 -4.20
CA LYS A 121 7.67 18.57 -4.16
C LYS A 121 8.20 18.32 -5.59
N ALA A 122 9.51 18.24 -5.71
CA ALA A 122 10.13 17.79 -6.94
C ALA A 122 9.70 16.35 -7.25
N LYS A 123 9.64 16.02 -8.54
CA LYS A 123 9.36 14.65 -8.96
C LYS A 123 10.52 13.74 -8.55
N GLY A 124 10.17 12.55 -8.08
CA GLY A 124 11.09 11.45 -7.86
C GLY A 124 11.29 10.59 -9.10
N PHE A 125 12.22 9.68 -9.03
CA PHE A 125 12.43 8.64 -10.04
C PHE A 125 11.39 7.53 -9.84
N ASN A 126 10.79 7.07 -10.92
CA ASN A 126 9.90 5.91 -10.94
C ASN A 126 10.67 4.72 -11.51
N PHE A 127 10.92 3.71 -10.70
CA PHE A 127 11.51 2.44 -11.12
C PHE A 127 10.40 1.48 -11.56
N VAL A 128 10.67 0.69 -12.60
CA VAL A 128 9.79 -0.41 -13.01
C VAL A 128 10.49 -1.72 -12.67
N ARG A 129 10.23 -2.23 -11.46
CA ARG A 129 10.87 -3.43 -10.87
C ARG A 129 9.86 -4.18 -9.99
N GLU A 130 10.13 -5.47 -9.77
CA GLU A 130 9.43 -6.22 -8.76
C GLU A 130 9.81 -5.74 -7.35
N ALA A 131 8.81 -5.63 -6.47
CA ALA A 131 9.04 -5.24 -5.08
C ALA A 131 9.93 -6.23 -4.32
N THR A 132 10.04 -7.47 -4.82
CA THR A 132 10.89 -8.55 -4.31
C THR A 132 12.29 -8.58 -4.94
N ASP A 133 12.57 -7.69 -5.92
CA ASP A 133 13.86 -7.59 -6.61
C ASP A 133 14.08 -6.15 -7.09
N LEU A 134 14.66 -5.33 -6.23
CA LEU A 134 14.98 -3.92 -6.50
C LEU A 134 16.35 -3.80 -7.20
N GLN A 135 16.59 -4.66 -8.21
CA GLN A 135 17.84 -4.64 -8.98
C GLN A 135 18.14 -3.27 -9.57
N GLY A 136 19.39 -2.85 -9.44
CA GLY A 136 19.86 -1.54 -9.90
C GLY A 136 19.73 -0.43 -8.86
N ILE A 137 19.07 -0.67 -7.73
CA ILE A 137 19.09 0.20 -6.56
C ILE A 137 20.18 -0.32 -5.61
N ALA A 138 21.18 0.53 -5.32
CA ALA A 138 22.28 0.15 -4.44
C ALA A 138 21.82 -0.03 -2.98
N ASP A 139 22.58 -0.83 -2.22
CA ASP A 139 22.36 -0.99 -0.79
C ASP A 139 22.44 0.35 -0.07
N HIS A 140 21.65 0.53 0.97
CA HIS A 140 21.69 1.70 1.85
C HIS A 140 21.50 3.05 1.14
N THR A 141 20.74 3.07 0.04
CA THR A 141 20.46 4.28 -0.74
C THR A 141 19.50 5.21 -0.01
N TYR A 142 18.43 4.67 0.56
CA TYR A 142 17.32 5.43 1.13
C TYR A 142 17.36 5.51 2.65
N ASP A 143 16.80 6.58 3.19
CA ASP A 143 16.64 6.72 4.65
C ASP A 143 15.43 5.94 5.15
N PHE A 144 14.44 5.67 4.28
CA PHE A 144 13.23 4.93 4.61
C PHE A 144 12.55 4.33 3.37
N VAL A 145 11.68 3.34 3.60
CA VAL A 145 10.70 2.83 2.62
C VAL A 145 9.29 3.09 3.11
N LEU A 146 8.39 3.49 2.20
CA LEU A 146 6.94 3.56 2.39
C LEU A 146 6.25 2.49 1.54
N SER A 147 5.20 1.88 2.07
CA SER A 147 4.30 1.03 1.29
C SER A 147 2.90 1.06 1.90
N SER A 148 1.87 1.09 1.07
CA SER A 148 0.49 1.10 1.52
C SER A 148 -0.34 0.17 0.65
N HIS A 149 -0.97 -0.83 1.26
CA HIS A 149 -1.82 -1.81 0.58
C HIS A 149 -1.13 -2.41 -0.66
N ASN A 150 0.05 -2.98 -0.43
CA ASN A 150 0.86 -3.59 -1.47
C ASN A 150 1.41 -4.97 -1.05
N LEU A 151 1.85 -5.11 0.21
CA LEU A 151 2.52 -6.33 0.69
C LEU A 151 1.60 -7.55 0.69
N GLU A 152 0.28 -7.36 0.85
CA GLU A 152 -0.74 -8.41 0.74
C GLU A 152 -0.86 -8.99 -0.66
N HIS A 153 -0.48 -8.22 -1.68
CA HIS A 153 -0.47 -8.64 -3.08
C HIS A 153 0.81 -9.37 -3.49
N ILE A 154 1.82 -9.39 -2.62
CA ILE A 154 3.12 -10.01 -2.90
C ILE A 154 3.11 -11.44 -2.39
N SER A 155 3.40 -12.39 -3.28
CA SER A 155 3.43 -13.82 -2.95
C SER A 155 4.56 -14.19 -1.97
N ASN A 156 5.63 -13.41 -1.93
CA ASN A 156 6.78 -13.63 -1.05
C ASN A 156 7.10 -12.37 -0.23
N PRO A 157 6.33 -12.09 0.83
CA PRO A 157 6.46 -10.86 1.60
C PRO A 157 7.79 -10.77 2.37
N LEU A 158 8.38 -11.90 2.79
CA LEU A 158 9.71 -11.89 3.42
C LEU A 158 10.79 -11.44 2.43
N ARG A 159 10.74 -11.93 1.18
CA ARG A 159 11.68 -11.53 0.15
C ARG A 159 11.55 -10.01 -0.16
N ALA A 160 10.33 -9.51 -0.26
CA ALA A 160 10.09 -8.10 -0.44
C ALA A 160 10.69 -7.27 0.71
N LEU A 161 10.37 -7.61 1.96
CA LEU A 161 10.89 -6.89 3.12
C LEU A 161 12.42 -6.98 3.25
N LYS A 162 13.06 -8.08 2.85
CA LYS A 162 14.52 -8.18 2.79
C LYS A 162 15.11 -7.21 1.76
N GLU A 163 14.52 -7.12 0.56
CA GLU A 163 14.95 -6.15 -0.46
C GLU A 163 14.74 -4.71 0.01
N TRP A 164 13.62 -4.42 0.66
CA TRP A 164 13.37 -3.08 1.21
C TRP A 164 14.37 -2.74 2.31
N THR A 165 14.71 -3.72 3.16
CA THR A 165 15.76 -3.55 4.20
C THR A 165 17.13 -3.32 3.58
N ARG A 166 17.47 -4.02 2.49
CA ARG A 166 18.76 -3.87 1.78
C ARG A 166 18.96 -2.45 1.25
N VAL A 167 17.92 -1.86 0.64
CA VAL A 167 18.03 -0.53 0.06
C VAL A 167 17.93 0.60 1.10
N VAL A 168 17.47 0.30 2.31
CA VAL A 168 17.38 1.26 3.43
C VAL A 168 18.70 1.28 4.20
N LYS A 169 19.14 2.47 4.61
CA LYS A 169 20.31 2.66 5.46
C LYS A 169 20.11 1.99 6.82
N PRO A 170 21.16 1.46 7.45
CA PRO A 170 21.09 0.96 8.81
C PRO A 170 20.48 1.98 9.79
N GLY A 171 19.58 1.53 10.65
CA GLY A 171 18.78 2.40 11.52
C GLY A 171 17.68 3.19 10.81
N GLY A 172 17.54 3.04 9.50
CA GLY A 172 16.45 3.65 8.73
C GLY A 172 15.10 2.97 8.97
N ALA A 173 14.03 3.52 8.41
CA ALA A 173 12.67 3.10 8.71
C ALA A 173 11.99 2.37 7.55
N ILE A 174 11.18 1.35 7.87
CA ILE A 174 10.19 0.75 6.97
C ILE A 174 8.81 1.06 7.55
N ILE A 175 8.00 1.76 6.76
CA ILE A 175 6.66 2.21 7.14
C ILE A 175 5.65 1.55 6.19
N VAL A 176 4.77 0.74 6.75
CA VAL A 176 3.78 -0.01 5.98
C VAL A 176 2.39 0.18 6.54
N LEU A 177 1.43 0.36 5.64
CA LEU A 177 0.00 0.23 5.94
C LEU A 177 -0.50 -1.06 5.30
N LEU A 178 -0.99 -1.99 6.11
CA LEU A 178 -1.61 -3.24 5.68
C LEU A 178 -3.12 -3.20 5.90
N PRO A 179 -3.92 -3.97 5.14
CA PRO A 179 -5.32 -4.13 5.43
C PRO A 179 -5.54 -5.01 6.68
N ASP A 180 -6.33 -4.53 7.63
CA ASP A 180 -6.90 -5.37 8.69
C ASP A 180 -7.98 -6.26 8.07
N TYR A 181 -7.71 -7.55 7.95
CA TYR A 181 -8.58 -8.50 7.27
C TYR A 181 -10.05 -8.44 7.75
N ARG A 182 -10.28 -8.21 9.05
CA ARG A 182 -11.61 -8.14 9.66
C ARG A 182 -12.50 -7.06 9.02
N ARG A 183 -11.90 -6.10 8.35
CA ARG A 183 -12.55 -4.91 7.80
C ARG A 183 -12.57 -4.88 6.27
N THR A 184 -11.99 -5.89 5.63
CA THR A 184 -11.91 -6.03 4.17
C THR A 184 -12.83 -7.13 3.65
N PHE A 185 -12.74 -7.39 2.38
CA PHE A 185 -13.37 -8.52 1.71
C PHE A 185 -12.76 -9.88 2.11
N ASP A 186 -11.57 -9.88 2.77
CA ASP A 186 -10.90 -11.10 3.26
C ASP A 186 -11.39 -11.55 4.64
N HIS A 187 -12.38 -10.91 5.23
CA HIS A 187 -12.79 -11.14 6.63
C HIS A 187 -13.23 -12.57 6.95
N ARG A 188 -13.48 -13.41 5.93
CA ARG A 188 -13.80 -14.82 6.09
C ARG A 188 -12.57 -15.73 6.07
N ARG A 189 -11.43 -15.22 5.60
CA ARG A 189 -10.14 -15.93 5.58
C ARG A 189 -9.48 -15.81 6.94
N LYS A 190 -8.64 -16.79 7.29
CA LYS A 190 -7.83 -16.71 8.51
C LYS A 190 -6.57 -15.90 8.26
N PRO A 191 -6.06 -15.17 9.25
CA PRO A 191 -4.72 -14.57 9.14
C PRO A 191 -3.69 -15.63 8.76
N THR A 192 -2.85 -15.31 7.78
CA THR A 192 -1.84 -16.24 7.28
C THR A 192 -0.78 -16.51 8.37
N PRO A 193 -0.52 -17.77 8.75
CA PRO A 193 0.51 -18.10 9.72
C PRO A 193 1.90 -17.66 9.23
N ILE A 194 2.78 -17.25 10.14
CA ILE A 194 4.15 -16.86 9.77
C ILE A 194 4.93 -18.03 9.17
N GLU A 195 4.67 -19.26 9.62
CA GLU A 195 5.27 -20.48 9.10
C GLU A 195 5.01 -20.65 7.60
N HIS A 196 3.79 -20.28 7.14
CA HIS A 196 3.44 -20.33 5.72
C HIS A 196 4.23 -19.28 4.91
N MET A 197 4.34 -18.05 5.41
CA MET A 197 5.13 -17.00 4.74
C MET A 197 6.63 -17.37 4.70
N LEU A 198 7.14 -18.06 5.71
CA LEU A 198 8.51 -18.62 5.72
C LEU A 198 8.66 -19.72 4.67
N GLU A 199 7.69 -20.62 4.54
CA GLU A 199 7.65 -21.65 3.49
C GLU A 199 7.67 -21.03 2.09
N ASP A 200 6.87 -20.00 1.84
CA ASP A 200 6.87 -19.26 0.56
C ASP A 200 8.24 -18.65 0.25
N TYR A 201 8.94 -18.19 1.29
CA TYR A 201 10.30 -17.69 1.14
C TYR A 201 11.28 -18.81 0.78
N GLU A 202 11.24 -19.94 1.47
CA GLU A 202 12.11 -21.10 1.23
C GLU A 202 11.88 -21.72 -0.15
N LEU A 203 10.61 -21.78 -0.59
CA LEU A 203 10.21 -22.27 -1.91
C LEU A 203 10.42 -21.26 -3.02
N ALA A 204 10.88 -20.05 -2.71
CA ALA A 204 11.06 -18.94 -3.64
C ALA A 204 9.80 -18.66 -4.49
N ARG A 205 8.61 -18.68 -3.84
CA ARG A 205 7.34 -18.39 -4.49
C ARG A 205 7.42 -17.04 -5.21
N ASP A 206 6.79 -16.95 -6.36
CA ASP A 206 6.65 -15.73 -7.13
C ASP A 206 5.18 -15.47 -7.47
N GLU A 207 4.89 -14.40 -8.17
CA GLU A 207 3.53 -13.94 -8.48
C GLU A 207 2.74 -14.86 -9.44
N ARG A 208 3.34 -15.98 -9.88
CA ARG A 208 2.66 -17.07 -10.60
C ARG A 208 2.03 -18.05 -9.64
N ASP A 209 2.35 -17.94 -8.34
CA ASP A 209 1.75 -18.80 -7.34
C ASP A 209 0.24 -18.59 -7.25
N LEU A 210 -0.51 -19.68 -7.36
CA LEU A 210 -1.96 -19.73 -7.27
C LEU A 210 -2.43 -20.70 -6.18
N THR A 211 -1.55 -21.07 -5.24
CA THR A 211 -1.89 -22.02 -4.16
C THR A 211 -3.05 -21.54 -3.29
N HIS A 212 -3.18 -20.22 -3.13
CA HIS A 212 -4.28 -19.60 -2.39
C HIS A 212 -5.57 -19.40 -3.20
N LEU A 213 -5.56 -19.68 -4.51
CA LEU A 213 -6.66 -19.32 -5.40
C LEU A 213 -8.01 -19.92 -5.00
N GLU A 214 -8.04 -21.20 -4.64
CA GLU A 214 -9.29 -21.88 -4.24
C GLU A 214 -9.86 -21.25 -2.96
N GLU A 215 -9.03 -21.01 -1.94
CA GLU A 215 -9.44 -20.32 -0.72
C GLU A 215 -9.98 -18.92 -1.01
N ILE A 216 -9.30 -18.16 -1.88
CA ILE A 216 -9.69 -16.81 -2.26
C ILE A 216 -11.04 -16.84 -2.98
N LEU A 217 -11.23 -17.74 -3.94
CA LEU A 217 -12.48 -17.84 -4.68
C LEU A 217 -13.67 -18.25 -3.81
N GLU A 218 -13.44 -19.04 -2.76
CA GLU A 218 -14.47 -19.49 -1.83
C GLU A 218 -14.82 -18.43 -0.79
N LEU A 219 -13.80 -17.76 -0.20
CA LEU A 219 -13.98 -16.97 1.01
C LEU A 219 -14.00 -15.45 0.79
N HIS A 220 -13.58 -14.96 -0.39
CA HIS A 220 -13.63 -13.54 -0.69
C HIS A 220 -15.08 -13.01 -0.70
N ASP A 221 -15.33 -11.96 0.03
CA ASP A 221 -16.65 -11.32 0.09
C ASP A 221 -16.81 -10.26 -1.00
N LEU A 222 -17.34 -10.65 -2.15
CA LEU A 222 -17.56 -9.74 -3.28
C LEU A 222 -18.51 -8.57 -2.95
N SER A 223 -19.31 -8.65 -1.90
CA SER A 223 -20.18 -7.53 -1.48
C SER A 223 -19.38 -6.38 -0.86
N ARG A 224 -18.14 -6.64 -0.44
CA ARG A 224 -17.20 -5.66 0.10
C ARG A 224 -16.09 -5.27 -0.90
N ASP A 225 -16.04 -5.92 -2.07
CA ASP A 225 -15.07 -5.58 -3.11
C ASP A 225 -15.55 -4.31 -3.84
N PRO A 226 -14.74 -3.24 -3.92
CA PRO A 226 -15.09 -2.05 -4.67
C PRO A 226 -15.37 -2.38 -6.15
N GLY A 227 -16.50 -1.93 -6.68
CA GLY A 227 -16.86 -2.09 -8.08
C GLY A 227 -17.90 -3.18 -8.41
N GLY A 228 -18.40 -3.94 -7.43
CA GLY A 228 -19.54 -4.85 -7.63
C GLY A 228 -19.32 -5.89 -8.73
N VAL A 229 -18.15 -6.50 -8.77
CA VAL A 229 -17.75 -7.47 -9.80
C VAL A 229 -18.53 -8.78 -9.70
N SER A 230 -18.81 -9.43 -10.85
CA SER A 230 -19.41 -10.77 -10.86
C SER A 230 -18.42 -11.85 -10.45
N ASN A 231 -18.92 -12.99 -9.94
CA ASN A 231 -18.09 -14.16 -9.61
C ASN A 231 -17.21 -14.60 -10.79
N GLU A 232 -17.76 -14.61 -12.02
CA GLU A 232 -17.00 -15.00 -13.19
C GLU A 232 -15.86 -14.02 -13.52
N TYR A 233 -16.14 -12.71 -13.47
CA TYR A 233 -15.10 -11.70 -13.65
C TYR A 233 -14.02 -11.82 -12.58
N PHE A 234 -14.42 -12.00 -11.31
CA PHE A 234 -13.49 -12.18 -10.20
C PHE A 234 -12.58 -13.39 -10.42
N ARG A 235 -13.16 -14.56 -10.80
CA ARG A 235 -12.39 -15.76 -11.13
C ARG A 235 -11.39 -15.51 -12.26
N GLN A 236 -11.81 -14.91 -13.36
CA GLN A 236 -10.94 -14.63 -14.52
C GLN A 236 -9.82 -13.64 -14.16
N ARG A 237 -10.12 -12.59 -13.39
CA ARG A 237 -9.13 -11.64 -12.86
C ARG A 237 -8.10 -12.36 -11.99
N SER A 238 -8.56 -13.22 -11.10
CA SER A 238 -7.72 -13.96 -10.16
C SER A 238 -6.76 -14.93 -10.85
N LEU A 239 -7.24 -15.65 -11.88
CA LEU A 239 -6.40 -16.55 -12.70
C LEU A 239 -5.28 -15.81 -13.45
N ARG A 240 -5.42 -14.51 -13.67
CA ARG A 240 -4.44 -13.66 -14.35
C ARG A 240 -3.59 -12.84 -13.38
N ASN A 241 -3.41 -13.32 -12.14
CA ASN A 241 -2.72 -12.57 -11.09
C ASN A 241 -1.31 -12.12 -11.50
N PHE A 242 -0.56 -12.94 -12.23
CA PHE A 242 0.78 -12.57 -12.69
C PHE A 242 0.79 -11.27 -13.53
N GLU A 243 -0.30 -10.96 -14.23
CA GLU A 243 -0.42 -9.75 -15.04
C GLU A 243 -0.94 -8.56 -14.24
N ASN A 244 -1.86 -8.78 -13.29
CA ASN A 244 -2.65 -7.73 -12.67
C ASN A 244 -2.41 -7.51 -11.17
N ARG A 245 -1.76 -8.45 -10.48
CA ARG A 245 -1.41 -8.41 -9.05
C ARG A 245 -2.60 -8.14 -8.12
N CYS A 246 -3.79 -8.68 -8.46
CA CYS A 246 -5.02 -8.38 -7.72
C CYS A 246 -5.29 -9.31 -6.54
N LEU A 247 -4.62 -10.45 -6.46
CA LEU A 247 -4.83 -11.39 -5.36
C LEU A 247 -4.21 -10.85 -4.06
N HIS A 248 -4.91 -11.01 -2.96
CA HIS A 248 -4.32 -10.97 -1.65
C HIS A 248 -3.76 -12.36 -1.33
N HIS A 249 -2.48 -12.58 -1.57
CA HIS A 249 -1.82 -13.85 -1.25
C HIS A 249 -1.90 -14.09 0.26
N HIS A 250 -1.62 -13.08 1.06
CA HIS A 250 -1.60 -13.15 2.51
C HIS A 250 -2.66 -12.26 3.15
N VAL A 251 -3.15 -12.69 4.30
CA VAL A 251 -4.16 -12.02 5.10
C VAL A 251 -3.54 -11.60 6.42
N PHE A 252 -3.64 -10.31 6.74
CA PHE A 252 -2.91 -9.71 7.86
C PHE A 252 -3.81 -9.33 9.05
N ASP A 253 -3.27 -9.57 10.25
CA ASP A 253 -3.69 -9.00 11.52
C ASP A 253 -2.48 -8.40 12.25
N GLU A 254 -2.65 -7.91 13.48
CA GLU A 254 -1.58 -7.31 14.26
C GLU A 254 -0.48 -8.30 14.63
N ARG A 255 -0.87 -9.56 14.87
CA ARG A 255 0.03 -10.59 15.33
C ARG A 255 0.97 -11.02 14.20
N ASN A 256 0.43 -11.54 13.09
CA ASN A 256 1.26 -12.03 11.99
C ASN A 256 2.02 -10.91 11.29
N SER A 257 1.49 -9.67 11.28
CA SER A 257 2.22 -8.49 10.81
C SER A 257 3.48 -8.27 11.64
N ARG A 258 3.40 -8.32 12.97
CA ARG A 258 4.56 -8.20 13.84
C ARG A 258 5.55 -9.34 13.62
N GLU A 259 5.07 -10.59 13.63
CA GLU A 259 5.88 -11.78 13.43
C GLU A 259 6.67 -11.73 12.11
N LEU A 260 6.03 -11.26 11.02
CA LEU A 260 6.66 -11.09 9.71
C LEU A 260 7.84 -10.12 9.73
N PHE A 261 7.67 -8.94 10.32
CA PHE A 261 8.72 -7.93 10.38
C PHE A 261 9.88 -8.37 11.29
N GLU A 262 9.57 -8.98 12.44
CA GLU A 262 10.56 -9.46 13.39
C GLU A 262 11.36 -10.68 12.85
N ALA A 263 10.73 -11.52 12.00
CA ALA A 263 11.38 -12.66 11.37
C ALA A 263 12.58 -12.30 10.49
N ILE A 264 12.64 -11.08 9.98
CA ILE A 264 13.77 -10.56 9.18
C ILE A 264 14.68 -9.60 9.96
N GLY A 265 14.53 -9.52 11.28
CA GLY A 265 15.38 -8.72 12.16
C GLY A 265 14.99 -7.26 12.27
N LEU A 266 13.84 -6.85 11.77
CA LEU A 266 13.33 -5.49 11.97
C LEU A 266 12.79 -5.30 13.39
N THR A 267 12.99 -4.11 13.96
CA THR A 267 12.43 -3.76 15.27
C THR A 267 11.13 -2.98 15.11
N VAL A 268 9.99 -3.60 15.41
CA VAL A 268 8.67 -2.95 15.33
C VAL A 268 8.51 -1.93 16.45
N GLN A 269 8.52 -0.65 16.09
CA GLN A 269 8.40 0.49 17.02
C GLN A 269 6.95 0.90 17.26
N VAL A 270 6.11 0.83 16.23
CA VAL A 270 4.68 1.12 16.29
C VAL A 270 3.95 0.07 15.48
N LEU A 271 2.87 -0.43 16.02
CA LEU A 271 1.86 -1.19 15.33
C LEU A 271 0.51 -0.78 15.90
N GLU A 272 -0.32 -0.13 15.10
CA GLU A 272 -1.64 0.34 15.55
C GLU A 272 -2.72 0.15 14.48
N LEU A 273 -3.94 -0.13 14.95
CA LEU A 273 -5.12 -0.23 14.09
C LEU A 273 -5.69 1.16 13.82
N VAL A 274 -5.90 1.46 12.54
CA VAL A 274 -6.41 2.75 12.08
C VAL A 274 -7.66 2.52 11.23
N LYS A 275 -8.75 3.18 11.58
CA LYS A 275 -9.97 3.11 10.77
C LYS A 275 -9.76 3.84 9.43
N PRO A 276 -10.40 3.37 8.34
CA PRO A 276 -11.40 2.29 8.35
C PRO A 276 -10.83 0.88 8.41
N LEU A 277 -9.61 0.62 7.89
CA LEU A 277 -9.18 -0.75 7.63
C LEU A 277 -7.66 -0.98 7.69
N HIS A 278 -6.87 -0.08 8.29
CA HIS A 278 -5.41 -0.18 8.23
C HIS A 278 -4.80 -0.73 9.52
N ILE A 279 -3.70 -1.47 9.34
CA ILE A 279 -2.68 -1.76 10.35
C ILE A 279 -1.49 -0.87 9.99
N ALA A 280 -1.20 0.14 10.79
CA ALA A 280 -0.07 1.04 10.57
C ALA A 280 1.17 0.52 11.31
N ILE A 281 2.26 0.31 10.58
CA ILE A 281 3.50 -0.28 11.10
C ILE A 281 4.65 0.68 10.84
N LEU A 282 5.42 0.95 11.91
CA LEU A 282 6.74 1.57 11.84
C LEU A 282 7.76 0.57 12.38
N ALA A 283 8.67 0.13 11.56
CA ALA A 283 9.78 -0.73 11.94
C ALA A 283 11.11 -0.08 11.57
N LEU A 284 12.15 -0.37 12.35
CA LEU A 284 13.51 0.11 12.11
C LEU A 284 14.40 -1.03 11.64
N CYS A 285 15.22 -0.74 10.64
CA CYS A 285 16.30 -1.62 10.22
C CYS A 285 17.35 -1.73 11.33
N PRO A 286 18.04 -2.87 11.45
CA PRO A 286 19.17 -3.00 12.37
C PRO A 286 20.18 -1.86 12.14
N PRO A 287 20.81 -1.32 13.20
CA PRO A 287 21.97 -0.44 13.04
C PRO A 287 23.13 -1.22 12.42
N PHE A 288 24.15 -0.51 11.93
CA PHE A 288 25.41 -1.19 11.63
C PHE A 288 25.90 -1.86 12.92
N ASP A 289 26.31 -3.13 12.83
CA ASP A 289 27.09 -3.74 13.89
C ASP A 289 28.35 -2.90 14.09
N ALA A 290 28.48 -2.32 15.28
CA ALA A 290 29.61 -1.46 15.65
C ALA A 290 30.87 -2.32 15.91
#